data_5950360aa1ab801a73a476372e773aec
#
_entry.id   5950360aa1ab801a73a476372e773aec
#
_cell.length_a   1.000
_cell.length_b   1.000
_cell.length_c   1.000
_cell.angle_alpha   90.00
_cell.angle_beta   90.00
_cell.angle_gamma   90.00
#
_symmetry.space_group_name_H-M   'P 1'
#
loop_
_entity.id
_entity.type
_entity.pdbx_description
1 polymer ?
#
loop_
_entity_poly.entity_id
_entity_poly.type
_entity_poly.pdbx_seq_one_letter_code
_entity_poly.pdbx_strand_id
1 'polypeptide(L)'
;MLHFFKRELETLFVHRFSHGTMPFTNVFKNPSFAATSPYIRGTIRENPTFLWASLAVWLFAELSNLHTHIALRNLRPAGSTARAIPRGYGFALVSCPNYFFETVGWTVIAVMTGSYAAWLFLAVSTYQMVVWAVKKHRNYKKEFGKAYPANRKAMFPFIL
;
A
#
# COMPACT_ATOMS: atom_id res chain seq x y z
N MET A 1 -15.11 0.66 -1.64
CA MET A 1 -15.34 1.05 -3.05
C MET A 1 -14.24 1.97 -3.57
N LEU A 2 -14.02 3.16 -2.99
CA LEU A 2 -13.01 4.14 -3.47
C LEU A 2 -11.59 3.58 -3.60
N HIS A 3 -11.11 2.78 -2.64
CA HIS A 3 -9.77 2.16 -2.72
C HIS A 3 -9.62 1.29 -3.96
N PHE A 4 -10.60 0.46 -4.27
CA PHE A 4 -10.54 -0.43 -5.43
C PHE A 4 -10.69 0.34 -6.74
N PHE A 5 -11.56 1.35 -6.78
CA PHE A 5 -11.69 2.22 -7.94
C PHE A 5 -10.37 2.95 -8.24
N LYS A 6 -9.70 3.48 -7.19
CA LYS A 6 -8.35 4.04 -7.33
C LYS A 6 -7.36 3.00 -7.87
N ARG A 7 -7.35 1.78 -7.35
CA ARG A 7 -6.46 0.69 -7.81
C ARG A 7 -6.73 0.31 -9.26
N GLU A 8 -7.99 0.29 -9.69
CA GLU A 8 -8.34 0.07 -11.10
C GLU A 8 -7.84 1.21 -11.99
N LEU A 9 -8.03 2.46 -11.59
CA LEU A 9 -7.49 3.62 -12.30
C LEU A 9 -5.96 3.59 -12.34
N GLU A 10 -5.30 3.26 -11.26
CA GLU A 10 -3.84 3.07 -11.22
C GLU A 10 -3.41 1.95 -12.17
N THR A 11 -4.17 0.86 -12.22
CA THR A 11 -3.91 -0.26 -13.12
C THR A 11 -4.02 0.16 -14.58
N LEU A 12 -5.06 0.90 -14.95
CA LEU A 12 -5.31 1.33 -16.33
C LEU A 12 -4.36 2.43 -16.80
N PHE A 13 -4.03 3.40 -15.92
CA PHE A 13 -3.34 4.63 -16.33
C PHE A 13 -1.93 4.79 -15.76
N VAL A 14 -1.60 4.14 -14.65
CA VAL A 14 -0.33 4.33 -13.92
C VAL A 14 0.58 3.12 -14.02
N HIS A 15 0.04 1.89 -13.96
CA HIS A 15 0.87 0.69 -13.98
C HIS A 15 1.21 0.21 -15.40
N ARG A 16 2.50 -0.02 -15.63
CA ARG A 16 3.00 -0.78 -16.78
C ARG A 16 3.36 -2.18 -16.27
N PHE A 17 2.49 -3.13 -16.53
CA PHE A 17 2.58 -4.48 -15.96
C PHE A 17 3.64 -5.38 -16.55
N SER A 18 4.22 -6.19 -15.66
CA SER A 18 4.66 -7.53 -15.96
C SER A 18 3.85 -8.49 -15.08
N HIS A 19 2.85 -9.14 -15.68
CA HIS A 19 2.10 -10.33 -15.25
C HIS A 19 1.59 -10.45 -13.80
N GLY A 20 0.28 -10.69 -13.65
CA GLY A 20 -0.40 -11.19 -12.46
C GLY A 20 -1.40 -10.20 -11.84
N THR A 21 -2.68 -10.25 -12.26
CA THR A 21 -3.79 -9.46 -11.67
C THR A 21 -4.65 -10.34 -10.77
N MET A 22 -5.11 -9.79 -9.64
CA MET A 22 -6.15 -10.42 -8.80
C MET A 22 -7.53 -10.34 -9.47
N PRO A 23 -8.39 -11.36 -9.32
CA PRO A 23 -9.75 -11.34 -9.90
C PRO A 23 -10.62 -10.23 -9.30
N PHE A 24 -11.25 -9.45 -10.18
CA PHE A 24 -12.13 -8.32 -9.89
C PHE A 24 -13.33 -8.66 -8.99
N THR A 25 -13.78 -9.89 -9.02
CA THR A 25 -14.97 -10.36 -8.27
C THR A 25 -14.83 -10.36 -6.74
N ASN A 26 -13.60 -10.38 -6.20
CA ASN A 26 -13.37 -10.37 -4.76
C ASN A 26 -13.54 -8.97 -4.13
N VAL A 27 -13.57 -7.93 -4.95
CA VAL A 27 -13.69 -6.53 -4.56
C VAL A 27 -15.09 -6.19 -4.04
N PHE A 28 -16.13 -6.82 -4.59
CA PHE A 28 -17.53 -6.47 -4.33
C PHE A 28 -18.17 -7.18 -3.13
N LYS A 29 -17.54 -8.24 -2.61
CA LYS A 29 -18.14 -9.03 -1.52
C LYS A 29 -17.95 -8.45 -0.11
N ASN A 30 -17.00 -7.53 0.08
CA ASN A 30 -16.61 -7.06 1.41
C ASN A 30 -17.27 -5.76 1.94
N PRO A 31 -17.70 -4.77 1.13
CA PRO A 31 -18.25 -3.53 1.69
C PRO A 31 -19.61 -3.66 2.36
N SER A 32 -20.47 -4.57 1.87
CA SER A 32 -21.79 -4.79 2.45
C SER A 32 -21.74 -5.51 3.80
N PHE A 33 -20.68 -6.27 4.07
CA PHE A 33 -20.49 -6.98 5.33
C PHE A 33 -20.13 -6.05 6.49
N ALA A 34 -19.39 -4.97 6.21
CA ALA A 34 -18.98 -3.99 7.22
C ALA A 34 -20.16 -3.16 7.76
N ALA A 35 -21.13 -2.81 6.90
CA ALA A 35 -22.28 -2.00 7.29
C ALA A 35 -23.32 -2.75 8.15
N THR A 36 -23.28 -4.08 8.14
CA THR A 36 -24.26 -4.94 8.85
C THR A 36 -23.66 -5.75 9.99
N SER A 37 -22.36 -5.57 10.27
CA SER A 37 -21.67 -6.37 11.27
C SER A 37 -22.15 -6.06 12.69
N PRO A 38 -22.67 -7.04 13.45
CA PRO A 38 -23.05 -6.86 14.85
C PRO A 38 -21.86 -6.50 15.76
N TYR A 39 -20.61 -6.66 15.27
CA TYR A 39 -19.38 -6.34 16.00
C TYR A 39 -19.09 -4.83 16.08
N ILE A 40 -19.86 -3.96 15.42
CA ILE A 40 -19.68 -2.52 15.43
C ILE A 40 -20.50 -1.86 16.54
N ARG A 41 -21.69 -2.41 16.85
CA ARG A 41 -22.63 -1.83 17.83
C ARG A 41 -22.02 -1.72 19.23
N GLY A 42 -22.13 -0.54 19.84
CA GLY A 42 -21.62 -0.25 21.18
C GLY A 42 -20.09 -0.14 21.27
N THR A 43 -19.40 -0.10 20.14
CA THR A 43 -17.93 0.03 20.11
C THR A 43 -17.50 1.45 19.73
N ILE A 44 -16.21 1.76 19.92
CA ILE A 44 -15.60 3.01 19.46
C ILE A 44 -15.83 3.28 17.95
N ARG A 45 -16.14 2.24 17.18
CA ARG A 45 -16.40 2.31 15.74
C ARG A 45 -17.69 3.01 15.36
N GLU A 46 -18.61 3.21 16.31
CA GLU A 46 -19.81 4.05 16.13
C GLU A 46 -19.53 5.53 16.38
N ASN A 47 -18.39 5.86 17.00
CA ASN A 47 -18.05 7.24 17.33
C ASN A 47 -17.69 8.02 16.05
N PRO A 48 -18.43 9.12 15.74
CA PRO A 48 -18.16 9.93 14.55
C PRO A 48 -16.74 10.46 14.50
N THR A 49 -16.17 10.88 15.63
CA THR A 49 -14.78 11.39 15.70
C THR A 49 -13.80 10.31 15.30
N PHE A 50 -13.96 9.07 15.77
CA PHE A 50 -13.14 7.94 15.37
C PHE A 50 -13.24 7.66 13.87
N LEU A 51 -14.46 7.70 13.32
CA LEU A 51 -14.69 7.46 11.89
C LEU A 51 -14.03 8.53 11.02
N TRP A 52 -14.20 9.82 11.38
CA TRP A 52 -13.57 10.91 10.64
C TRP A 52 -12.04 10.89 10.74
N ALA A 53 -11.48 10.61 11.92
CA ALA A 53 -10.03 10.45 12.10
C ALA A 53 -9.49 9.29 11.27
N SER A 54 -10.18 8.15 11.29
CA SER A 54 -9.83 6.98 10.49
C SER A 54 -9.89 7.28 8.99
N LEU A 55 -10.93 7.98 8.54
CA LEU A 55 -11.04 8.41 7.14
C LEU A 55 -9.89 9.33 6.73
N ALA A 56 -9.51 10.27 7.58
CA ALA A 56 -8.40 11.18 7.31
C ALA A 56 -7.06 10.41 7.18
N VAL A 57 -6.78 9.47 8.07
CA VAL A 57 -5.57 8.62 8.00
C VAL A 57 -5.60 7.74 6.76
N TRP A 58 -6.76 7.18 6.42
CA TRP A 58 -6.91 6.37 5.22
C TRP A 58 -6.68 7.18 3.95
N LEU A 59 -7.29 8.37 3.83
CA LEU A 59 -7.06 9.28 2.69
C LEU A 59 -5.59 9.68 2.57
N PHE A 60 -4.94 9.99 3.68
CA PHE A 60 -3.50 10.28 3.69
C PHE A 60 -2.70 9.09 3.15
N ALA A 61 -2.99 7.87 3.59
CA ALA A 61 -2.31 6.66 3.13
C ALA A 61 -2.54 6.43 1.63
N GLU A 62 -3.78 6.59 1.13
CA GLU A 62 -4.13 6.42 -0.28
C GLU A 62 -3.45 7.44 -1.19
N LEU A 63 -3.45 8.72 -0.79
CA LEU A 63 -2.80 9.79 -1.56
C LEU A 63 -1.28 9.64 -1.56
N SER A 64 -0.70 9.23 -0.43
CA SER A 64 0.74 8.95 -0.32
C SER A 64 1.14 7.73 -1.15
N ASN A 65 0.32 6.69 -1.15
CA ASN A 65 0.51 5.51 -1.99
C ASN A 65 0.47 5.90 -3.48
N LEU A 66 -0.55 6.65 -3.91
CA LEU A 66 -0.67 7.16 -5.28
C LEU A 66 0.55 8.00 -5.69
N HIS A 67 0.96 8.94 -4.83
CA HIS A 67 2.14 9.79 -5.09
C HIS A 67 3.40 8.96 -5.33
N THR A 68 3.64 7.94 -4.48
CA THR A 68 4.82 7.07 -4.64
C THR A 68 4.74 6.21 -5.89
N HIS A 69 3.55 5.77 -6.32
CA HIS A 69 3.35 5.07 -7.58
C HIS A 69 3.64 5.96 -8.79
N ILE A 70 3.18 7.22 -8.78
CA ILE A 70 3.48 8.21 -9.82
C ILE A 70 4.99 8.47 -9.89
N ALA A 71 5.65 8.63 -8.74
CA ALA A 71 7.10 8.78 -8.69
C ALA A 71 7.84 7.59 -9.32
N LEU A 72 7.42 6.35 -9.00
CA LEU A 72 8.00 5.13 -9.60
C LEU A 72 7.72 5.02 -11.11
N ARG A 73 6.54 5.44 -11.56
CA ARG A 73 6.22 5.50 -12.99
C ARG A 73 7.13 6.46 -13.73
N ASN A 74 7.30 7.66 -13.19
CA ASN A 74 8.09 8.72 -13.83
C ASN A 74 9.61 8.43 -13.82
N LEU A 75 10.04 7.50 -12.98
CA LEU A 75 11.43 7.06 -12.92
C LEU A 75 11.87 6.32 -14.20
N ARG A 76 10.94 5.75 -14.96
CA ARG A 76 11.22 4.96 -16.15
C ARG A 76 10.69 5.65 -17.41
N PRO A 77 11.57 6.06 -18.32
CA PRO A 77 11.16 6.48 -19.64
C PRO A 77 10.33 5.39 -20.36
N ALA A 78 9.44 5.79 -21.22
CA ALA A 78 8.65 4.86 -22.02
C ALA A 78 9.59 3.98 -22.86
N GLY A 79 9.40 2.65 -22.80
CA GLY A 79 10.21 1.68 -23.56
C GLY A 79 11.56 1.32 -22.92
N SER A 80 11.96 1.93 -21.79
CA SER A 80 13.21 1.60 -21.10
C SER A 80 13.01 0.55 -20.02
N THR A 81 13.91 -0.43 -19.94
CA THR A 81 14.05 -1.38 -18.83
C THR A 81 15.05 -0.91 -17.78
N ALA A 82 15.72 0.24 -18.02
CA ALA A 82 16.70 0.79 -17.11
C ALA A 82 16.09 1.08 -15.73
N ARG A 83 16.81 0.68 -14.69
CA ARG A 83 16.42 0.97 -13.31
C ARG A 83 17.15 2.21 -12.84
N ALA A 84 16.46 3.02 -12.04
CA ALA A 84 17.05 4.17 -11.37
C ALA A 84 16.72 4.11 -9.87
N ILE A 85 17.54 4.76 -9.05
CA ILE A 85 17.32 4.86 -7.61
C ILE A 85 16.16 5.83 -7.38
N PRO A 86 15.00 5.38 -6.85
CA PRO A 86 13.91 6.29 -6.55
C PRO A 86 14.31 7.25 -5.44
N ARG A 87 13.91 8.52 -5.58
CA ARG A 87 14.18 9.60 -4.63
C ARG A 87 12.90 10.39 -4.35
N GLY A 88 12.91 11.22 -3.30
CA GLY A 88 11.79 12.06 -2.92
C GLY A 88 10.92 11.46 -1.84
N TYR A 89 9.66 11.83 -1.82
CA TYR A 89 8.68 11.50 -0.78
C TYR A 89 8.65 10.02 -0.43
N GLY A 90 8.89 9.71 0.85
CA GLY A 90 8.90 8.33 1.39
C GLY A 90 10.16 7.53 1.02
N PHE A 91 10.77 7.77 -0.15
CA PHE A 91 11.97 7.05 -0.60
C PHE A 91 13.24 7.41 0.15
N ALA A 92 13.24 8.48 0.93
CA ALA A 92 14.38 8.81 1.79
C ALA A 92 14.60 7.76 2.89
N LEU A 93 13.53 7.19 3.42
CA LEU A 93 13.56 6.26 4.56
C LEU A 93 13.50 4.80 4.14
N VAL A 94 12.71 4.48 3.10
CA VAL A 94 12.47 3.09 2.67
C VAL A 94 12.54 2.93 1.15
N SER A 95 12.80 1.70 0.72
CA SER A 95 12.87 1.34 -0.69
C SER A 95 11.51 1.19 -1.35
N CYS A 96 10.49 0.83 -0.56
CA CYS A 96 9.12 0.56 -1.02
C CYS A 96 8.10 1.30 -0.16
N PRO A 97 8.06 2.66 -0.19
CA PRO A 97 7.08 3.42 0.58
C PRO A 97 5.63 3.15 0.12
N ASN A 98 5.42 2.79 -1.14
CA ASN A 98 4.11 2.39 -1.64
C ASN A 98 3.53 1.21 -0.85
N TYR A 99 4.33 0.18 -0.53
CA TYR A 99 3.87 -0.95 0.29
C TYR A 99 3.60 -0.56 1.74
N PHE A 100 4.41 0.35 2.29
CA PHE A 100 4.16 0.90 3.61
C PHE A 100 2.80 1.60 3.68
N PHE A 101 2.52 2.53 2.77
CA PHE A 101 1.25 3.25 2.75
C PHE A 101 0.05 2.33 2.42
N GLU A 102 0.23 1.33 1.58
CA GLU A 102 -0.77 0.30 1.33
C GLU A 102 -1.11 -0.45 2.64
N THR A 103 -0.10 -0.85 3.41
CA THR A 103 -0.30 -1.50 4.71
C THR A 103 -1.03 -0.59 5.70
N VAL A 104 -0.69 0.70 5.74
CA VAL A 104 -1.40 1.69 6.59
C VAL A 104 -2.87 1.77 6.19
N GLY A 105 -3.17 1.89 4.90
CA GLY A 105 -4.55 1.93 4.39
C GLY A 105 -5.37 0.70 4.80
N TRP A 106 -4.82 -0.49 4.61
CA TRP A 106 -5.48 -1.75 5.02
C TRP A 106 -5.60 -1.90 6.54
N THR A 107 -4.63 -1.39 7.31
CA THR A 107 -4.72 -1.36 8.77
C THR A 107 -5.91 -0.54 9.22
N VAL A 108 -6.10 0.66 8.64
CA VAL A 108 -7.26 1.50 8.95
C VAL A 108 -8.57 0.78 8.62
N ILE A 109 -8.67 0.12 7.47
CA ILE A 109 -9.86 -0.66 7.09
C ILE A 109 -10.12 -1.79 8.10
N ALA A 110 -9.09 -2.55 8.49
CA ALA A 110 -9.24 -3.62 9.46
C ALA A 110 -9.69 -3.12 10.84
N VAL A 111 -9.14 -1.97 11.28
CA VAL A 111 -9.53 -1.32 12.54
C VAL A 111 -10.95 -0.79 12.48
N MET A 112 -11.36 -0.12 11.39
CA MET A 112 -12.71 0.42 11.23
C MET A 112 -13.77 -0.67 11.16
N THR A 113 -13.49 -1.76 10.44
CA THR A 113 -14.45 -2.85 10.26
C THR A 113 -14.48 -3.83 11.42
N GLY A 114 -13.36 -4.00 12.12
CA GLY A 114 -13.19 -5.01 13.17
C GLY A 114 -13.36 -6.45 12.69
N SER A 115 -13.40 -6.67 11.38
CA SER A 115 -13.63 -7.97 10.77
C SER A 115 -12.37 -8.85 10.84
N TYR A 116 -12.53 -10.08 11.32
CA TYR A 116 -11.45 -11.09 11.28
C TYR A 116 -10.92 -11.33 9.87
N ALA A 117 -11.80 -11.30 8.87
CA ALA A 117 -11.39 -11.44 7.47
C ALA A 117 -10.49 -10.28 7.02
N ALA A 118 -10.79 -9.04 7.44
CA ALA A 118 -9.96 -7.88 7.13
C ALA A 118 -8.57 -7.96 7.82
N TRP A 119 -8.52 -8.43 9.06
CA TRP A 119 -7.26 -8.65 9.77
C TRP A 119 -6.43 -9.77 9.15
N LEU A 120 -7.06 -10.87 8.76
CA LEU A 120 -6.38 -11.97 8.06
C LEU A 120 -5.82 -11.50 6.71
N PHE A 121 -6.63 -10.76 5.94
CA PHE A 121 -6.19 -10.18 4.67
C PHE A 121 -4.99 -9.23 4.88
N LEU A 122 -5.07 -8.33 5.87
CA LEU A 122 -3.97 -7.44 6.22
C LEU A 122 -2.69 -8.22 6.54
N ALA A 123 -2.78 -9.27 7.36
CA ALA A 123 -1.62 -10.08 7.75
C ALA A 123 -0.97 -10.75 6.52
N VAL A 124 -1.77 -11.43 5.69
CA VAL A 124 -1.27 -12.14 4.50
C VAL A 124 -0.72 -11.18 3.46
N SER A 125 -1.42 -10.07 3.18
CA SER A 125 -0.98 -9.07 2.20
C SER A 125 0.28 -8.35 2.67
N THR A 126 0.36 -7.96 3.94
CA THR A 126 1.56 -7.33 4.52
C THR A 126 2.76 -8.27 4.45
N TYR A 127 2.60 -9.54 4.84
CA TYR A 127 3.67 -10.53 4.71
C TYR A 127 4.19 -10.62 3.27
N GLN A 128 3.30 -10.73 2.30
CA GLN A 128 3.67 -10.78 0.89
C GLN A 128 4.38 -9.51 0.42
N MET A 129 3.91 -8.34 0.84
CA MET A 129 4.54 -7.06 0.53
C MET A 129 5.93 -6.94 1.16
N VAL A 130 6.12 -7.43 2.39
CA VAL A 130 7.43 -7.50 3.04
C VAL A 130 8.41 -8.36 2.23
N VAL A 131 8.00 -9.55 1.82
CA VAL A 131 8.83 -10.44 1.00
C VAL A 131 9.27 -9.73 -0.30
N TRP A 132 8.34 -9.07 -0.98
CA TRP A 132 8.64 -8.32 -2.20
C TRP A 132 9.53 -7.10 -1.94
N ALA A 133 9.30 -6.36 -0.85
CA ALA A 133 10.09 -5.21 -0.47
C ALA A 133 11.55 -5.59 -0.18
N VAL A 134 11.76 -6.65 0.60
CA VAL A 134 13.10 -7.17 0.91
C VAL A 134 13.82 -7.62 -0.35
N LYS A 135 13.16 -8.37 -1.23
CA LYS A 135 13.72 -8.77 -2.53
C LYS A 135 14.12 -7.55 -3.37
N LYS A 136 13.24 -6.56 -3.47
CA LYS A 136 13.47 -5.32 -4.23
C LYS A 136 14.61 -4.50 -3.63
N HIS A 137 14.66 -4.37 -2.31
CA HIS A 137 15.71 -3.67 -1.59
C HIS A 137 17.09 -4.32 -1.80
N ARG A 138 17.18 -5.67 -1.72
CA ARG A 138 18.41 -6.42 -2.02
C ARG A 138 18.85 -6.22 -3.46
N ASN A 139 17.90 -6.23 -4.41
CA ASN A 139 18.22 -5.98 -5.82
C ASN A 139 18.78 -4.58 -6.04
N TYR A 140 18.20 -3.55 -5.40
CA TYR A 140 18.75 -2.20 -5.47
C TYR A 140 20.18 -2.11 -4.90
N LYS A 141 20.43 -2.74 -3.76
CA LYS A 141 21.79 -2.79 -3.17
C LYS A 141 22.78 -3.49 -4.08
N LYS A 142 22.36 -4.60 -4.73
CA LYS A 142 23.23 -5.33 -5.67
C LYS A 142 23.53 -4.53 -6.94
N GLU A 143 22.53 -3.84 -7.48
CA GLU A 143 22.62 -3.14 -8.76
C GLU A 143 23.36 -1.80 -8.64
N PHE A 144 23.10 -1.04 -7.57
CA PHE A 144 23.64 0.31 -7.40
C PHE A 144 24.82 0.38 -6.41
N GLY A 145 25.11 -0.69 -5.66
CA GLY A 145 26.25 -0.76 -4.75
C GLY A 145 26.36 0.45 -3.82
N LYS A 146 27.50 1.12 -3.84
CA LYS A 146 27.80 2.31 -3.00
C LYS A 146 26.94 3.54 -3.31
N ALA A 147 26.32 3.62 -4.50
CA ALA A 147 25.43 4.73 -4.85
C ALA A 147 24.05 4.63 -4.17
N TYR A 148 23.69 3.45 -3.66
CA TYR A 148 22.43 3.24 -2.96
C TYR A 148 22.54 3.71 -1.50
N PRO A 149 21.56 4.50 -0.97
CA PRO A 149 21.62 5.01 0.40
C PRO A 149 21.68 3.89 1.45
N ALA A 150 22.76 3.85 2.24
CA ALA A 150 23.02 2.79 3.21
C ALA A 150 21.96 2.70 4.33
N ASN A 151 21.41 3.85 4.76
CA ASN A 151 20.47 3.94 5.87
C ASN A 151 19.04 3.58 5.49
N ARG A 152 18.76 3.39 4.19
CA ARG A 152 17.41 3.09 3.70
C ARG A 152 17.02 1.68 4.09
N LYS A 153 15.78 1.51 4.58
CA LYS A 153 15.17 0.23 4.93
C LYS A 153 14.34 -0.33 3.76
N ALA A 154 13.84 -1.56 3.90
CA ALA A 154 13.07 -2.18 2.81
C ALA A 154 11.65 -1.60 2.70
N MET A 155 10.88 -1.61 3.80
CA MET A 155 9.47 -1.24 3.82
C MET A 155 9.08 -0.39 5.04
N PHE A 156 9.45 -0.81 6.24
CA PHE A 156 9.11 -0.10 7.47
C PHE A 156 10.26 0.82 7.88
N PRO A 157 9.97 2.14 8.04
CA PRO A 157 11.00 3.10 8.47
C PRO A 157 11.66 2.64 9.78
N PHE A 158 12.98 2.73 9.83
CA PHE A 158 13.84 2.41 10.99
C PHE A 158 13.90 0.91 11.39
N ILE A 159 12.95 0.08 10.96
CA ILE A 159 12.84 -1.33 11.37
C ILE A 159 13.34 -2.27 10.25
N LEU A 160 12.67 -2.26 9.12
CA LEU A 160 12.89 -3.23 8.04
C LEU A 160 13.01 -2.54 6.67
#